data_f4cdf50e5073634c996e3f42ea866c7e
#
_entry.id   f4cdf50e5073634c996e3f42ea866c7e
#
_cell.length_a   1.000
_cell.length_b   1.000
_cell.length_c   1.000
_cell.angle_alpha   90.00
_cell.angle_beta   90.00
_cell.angle_gamma   90.00
#
_symmetry.space_group_name_H-M   'P 1'
#
loop_
_entity.id
_entity.type
_entity.pdbx_description
1 polymer ?
#
loop_
_entity_poly.entity_id
_entity_poly.type
_entity_poly.pdbx_seq_one_letter_code
_entity_poly.pdbx_strand_id
1 'polypeptide(L)'
;MKRILFILLGLVCMIFYSPNLMCQDIIKTHKGNRLTVKVLEITPDYVKYKPYDNLSGPTYSINSKDVDLITFENGKIEYFEKQSKANILASAPIKPNMKYKDYKNLYDPKAYIRDPYDPYNPVLTGILSGLIPGVGQFVNGQVGSGCAFLLSHLTASGLFGYYYSMSLYPNYAGHDTFVTVAGLLGVAVLAIDIWSICDAVRVSKIKDLYYRDCRALTSVEMNLSPYLASAQLSPNCIANVAGLKLSVNF
;
A
#
# COMPACT_ATOMS: atom_id res chain seq x y z
N MET A 1 -39.02 1.75 -14.86
CA MET A 1 -37.73 2.14 -15.48
C MET A 1 -37.19 3.48 -14.97
N LYS A 2 -37.94 4.60 -14.98
CA LYS A 2 -37.44 5.91 -14.51
C LYS A 2 -36.95 5.91 -13.06
N ARG A 3 -37.61 5.23 -12.11
CA ARG A 3 -37.19 5.15 -10.69
C ARG A 3 -35.89 4.40 -10.49
N ILE A 4 -35.63 3.34 -11.26
CA ILE A 4 -34.41 2.56 -11.19
C ILE A 4 -33.23 3.40 -11.74
N LEU A 5 -33.44 4.17 -12.79
CA LEU A 5 -32.47 5.09 -13.37
C LEU A 5 -32.02 6.18 -12.37
N PHE A 6 -33.00 6.74 -11.59
CA PHE A 6 -32.66 7.71 -10.53
C PHE A 6 -31.88 7.10 -9.37
N ILE A 7 -32.15 5.84 -8.99
CA ILE A 7 -31.41 5.14 -7.95
C ILE A 7 -29.98 4.85 -8.43
N LEU A 8 -29.80 4.40 -9.67
CA LEU A 8 -28.50 4.17 -10.29
C LEU A 8 -27.69 5.47 -10.43
N LEU A 9 -28.34 6.56 -10.85
CA LEU A 9 -27.71 7.88 -10.95
C LEU A 9 -27.30 8.43 -9.57
N GLY A 10 -28.12 8.22 -8.55
CA GLY A 10 -27.79 8.57 -7.15
C GLY A 10 -26.61 7.78 -6.61
N LEU A 11 -26.52 6.47 -6.92
CA LEU A 11 -25.41 5.61 -6.53
C LEU A 11 -24.11 6.02 -7.23
N VAL A 12 -24.18 6.38 -8.51
CA VAL A 12 -23.03 6.91 -9.28
C VAL A 12 -22.58 8.25 -8.72
N CYS A 13 -23.51 9.16 -8.36
CA CYS A 13 -23.14 10.43 -7.71
C CYS A 13 -22.46 10.23 -6.34
N MET A 14 -22.84 9.22 -5.55
CA MET A 14 -22.15 8.91 -4.29
C MET A 14 -20.71 8.42 -4.48
N ILE A 15 -20.40 7.76 -5.60
CA ILE A 15 -19.04 7.31 -5.93
C ILE A 15 -18.12 8.50 -6.26
N PHE A 16 -18.67 9.58 -6.81
CA PHE A 16 -17.92 10.81 -7.13
C PHE A 16 -17.84 11.81 -5.98
N TYR A 17 -18.55 11.58 -4.86
CA TYR A 17 -18.35 12.36 -3.65
C TYR A 17 -17.08 11.88 -2.94
N SER A 18 -15.94 12.19 -3.51
CA SER A 18 -14.67 12.06 -2.80
C SER A 18 -14.64 13.15 -1.73
N PRO A 19 -14.66 12.81 -0.42
CA PRO A 19 -14.30 13.80 0.57
C PRO A 19 -12.89 14.28 0.21
N ASN A 20 -12.68 15.58 0.20
CA ASN A 20 -11.34 16.16 0.09
C ASN A 20 -10.47 15.45 1.11
N LEU A 21 -9.60 14.56 0.66
CA LEU A 21 -8.55 13.96 1.47
C LEU A 21 -7.65 15.13 1.83
N MET A 22 -7.92 15.75 2.98
CA MET A 22 -7.01 16.72 3.57
C MET A 22 -5.72 15.95 3.82
N CYS A 23 -4.75 16.21 2.96
CA CYS A 23 -3.43 15.60 3.04
C CYS A 23 -2.78 16.16 4.30
N GLN A 24 -2.43 15.30 5.23
CA GLN A 24 -1.90 15.63 6.55
C GLN A 24 -0.52 14.98 6.67
N ASP A 25 0.38 15.63 7.40
CA ASP A 25 1.65 15.00 7.72
C ASP A 25 1.41 13.84 8.70
N ILE A 26 2.07 12.72 8.47
CA ILE A 26 1.98 11.53 9.31
C ILE A 26 3.37 11.17 9.80
N ILE A 27 3.56 11.20 11.12
CA ILE A 27 4.75 10.67 11.77
C ILE A 27 4.46 9.21 12.17
N LYS A 28 5.26 8.29 11.67
CA LYS A 28 5.24 6.89 12.10
C LYS A 28 6.42 6.63 13.03
N THR A 29 6.12 6.11 14.21
CA THR A 29 7.13 5.75 15.21
C THR A 29 7.55 4.29 15.07
N HIS A 30 8.74 3.94 15.58
CA HIS A 30 9.23 2.54 15.62
C HIS A 30 8.29 1.60 16.39
N LYS A 31 7.50 2.12 17.33
CA LYS A 31 6.46 1.35 18.04
C LYS A 31 5.21 1.09 17.21
N GLY A 32 5.18 1.53 15.94
CA GLY A 32 4.05 1.36 15.04
C GLY A 32 2.92 2.38 15.20
N ASN A 33 3.05 3.34 16.14
CA ASN A 33 2.06 4.39 16.31
C ASN A 33 2.13 5.38 15.14
N ARG A 34 0.96 5.86 14.73
CA ARG A 34 0.81 6.89 13.70
C ARG A 34 0.26 8.14 14.35
N LEU A 35 0.95 9.25 14.15
CA LEU A 35 0.55 10.56 14.64
C LEU A 35 0.18 11.41 13.43
N THR A 36 -1.06 11.85 13.35
CA THR A 36 -1.53 12.79 12.34
C THR A 36 -1.26 14.20 12.84
N VAL A 37 -0.34 14.88 12.19
CA VAL A 37 0.26 16.10 12.71
C VAL A 37 0.53 17.11 11.59
N LYS A 38 0.91 18.33 11.98
CA LYS A 38 1.63 19.26 11.12
C LYS A 38 3.06 19.35 11.62
N VAL A 39 4.01 18.92 10.80
CA VAL A 39 5.45 19.01 11.09
C VAL A 39 5.88 20.47 10.92
N LEU A 40 6.58 21.01 11.92
CA LEU A 40 7.05 22.39 11.95
C LEU A 40 8.54 22.50 11.68
N GLU A 41 9.31 21.59 12.28
CA GLU A 41 10.77 21.64 12.21
C GLU A 41 11.34 20.24 12.37
N ILE A 42 12.37 19.91 11.62
CA ILE A 42 13.09 18.66 11.68
C ILE A 42 14.55 18.99 11.98
N THR A 43 15.05 18.43 13.07
CA THR A 43 16.47 18.51 13.46
C THR A 43 17.04 17.10 13.60
N PRO A 44 18.36 16.93 13.66
CA PRO A 44 18.98 15.63 13.85
C PRO A 44 18.52 14.91 15.13
N ASP A 45 18.18 15.67 16.19
CA ASP A 45 17.88 15.13 17.51
C ASP A 45 16.37 15.01 17.77
N TYR A 46 15.54 15.88 17.18
CA TYR A 46 14.10 15.89 17.42
C TYR A 46 13.30 16.45 16.23
N VAL A 47 12.02 16.06 16.19
CA VAL A 47 11.01 16.57 15.28
C VAL A 47 9.97 17.36 16.07
N LYS A 48 9.78 18.64 15.75
CA LYS A 48 8.70 19.47 16.34
C LYS A 48 7.45 19.37 15.47
N TYR A 49 6.32 19.19 16.12
CA TYR A 49 5.04 19.05 15.46
C TYR A 49 3.89 19.61 16.28
N LYS A 50 2.76 19.83 15.63
CA LYS A 50 1.46 20.09 16.27
C LYS A 50 0.48 19.00 15.89
N PRO A 51 -0.31 18.46 16.83
CA PRO A 51 -1.42 17.57 16.48
C PRO A 51 -2.38 18.25 15.53
N TYR A 52 -2.85 17.55 14.52
CA TYR A 52 -3.70 18.15 13.49
C TYR A 52 -5.07 18.57 14.02
N ASP A 53 -5.55 17.91 15.05
CA ASP A 53 -6.79 18.21 15.78
C ASP A 53 -6.68 19.46 16.65
N ASN A 54 -5.43 19.96 16.94
CA ASN A 54 -5.19 21.14 17.77
C ASN A 54 -4.00 21.98 17.25
N LEU A 55 -4.14 22.56 16.06
CA LEU A 55 -3.09 23.39 15.44
C LEU A 55 -2.80 24.70 16.18
N SER A 56 -3.76 25.22 16.96
CA SER A 56 -3.57 26.41 17.82
C SER A 56 -2.97 26.08 19.18
N GLY A 57 -2.85 24.80 19.52
CA GLY A 57 -2.32 24.31 20.78
C GLY A 57 -0.79 24.36 20.90
N PRO A 58 -0.25 23.77 21.97
CA PRO A 58 1.20 23.74 22.22
C PRO A 58 1.93 22.95 21.12
N THR A 59 3.21 23.29 20.94
CA THR A 59 4.12 22.52 20.08
C THR A 59 4.69 21.35 20.87
N TYR A 60 4.64 20.16 20.28
CA TYR A 60 5.23 18.95 20.85
C TYR A 60 6.55 18.64 20.11
N SER A 61 7.41 17.88 20.77
CA SER A 61 8.63 17.34 20.18
C SER A 61 8.74 15.84 20.42
N ILE A 62 9.20 15.12 19.42
CA ILE A 62 9.51 13.70 19.51
C ILE A 62 10.98 13.51 19.12
N ASN A 63 11.68 12.61 19.80
CA ASN A 63 13.07 12.32 19.48
C ASN A 63 13.15 11.69 18.08
N SER A 64 14.09 12.16 17.26
CA SER A 64 14.29 11.64 15.90
C SER A 64 14.57 10.15 15.88
N LYS A 65 15.19 9.61 16.94
CA LYS A 65 15.45 8.17 17.12
C LYS A 65 14.19 7.33 17.34
N ASP A 66 13.08 7.94 17.75
CA ASP A 66 11.80 7.27 17.96
C ASP A 66 10.91 7.30 16.69
N VAL A 67 11.33 8.06 15.67
CA VAL A 67 10.62 8.23 14.39
C VAL A 67 11.18 7.27 13.36
N ASP A 68 10.30 6.51 12.72
CA ASP A 68 10.61 5.59 11.62
C ASP A 68 10.63 6.36 10.29
N LEU A 69 9.52 7.03 10.01
CA LEU A 69 9.37 7.87 8.82
C LEU A 69 8.35 8.99 9.03
N ILE A 70 8.49 10.03 8.23
CA ILE A 70 7.49 11.11 8.11
C ILE A 70 6.98 11.11 6.68
N THR A 71 5.66 11.06 6.52
CA THR A 71 4.98 11.29 5.24
C THR A 71 4.40 12.69 5.28
N PHE A 72 4.87 13.57 4.39
CA PHE A 72 4.39 14.94 4.29
C PHE A 72 3.10 15.05 3.47
N GLU A 73 2.38 16.14 3.67
CA GLU A 73 1.17 16.52 2.92
C GLU A 73 1.36 16.44 1.39
N ASN A 74 2.54 16.79 0.89
CA ASN A 74 2.90 16.75 -0.53
C ASN A 74 3.27 15.36 -1.05
N GLY A 75 3.13 14.30 -0.22
CA GLY A 75 3.49 12.93 -0.56
C GLY A 75 4.98 12.60 -0.44
N LYS A 76 5.84 13.58 -0.06
CA LYS A 76 7.26 13.31 0.23
C LYS A 76 7.38 12.46 1.49
N ILE A 77 8.28 11.48 1.45
CA ILE A 77 8.58 10.63 2.60
C ILE A 77 10.02 10.89 3.03
N GLU A 78 10.21 11.07 4.33
CA GLU A 78 11.53 11.22 4.95
C GLU A 78 11.74 10.14 6.00
N TYR A 79 12.83 9.38 5.86
CA TYR A 79 13.17 8.27 6.75
C TYR A 79 14.20 8.74 7.78
N PHE A 80 13.95 8.46 9.07
CA PHE A 80 14.74 9.02 10.17
C PHE A 80 15.81 8.10 10.72
N GLU A 81 15.64 6.82 10.70
CA GLU A 81 16.69 5.93 11.16
C GLU A 81 17.01 4.86 10.11
N LYS A 82 18.26 4.87 9.68
CA LYS A 82 18.90 3.68 9.18
C LYS A 82 19.11 2.73 10.36
N GLN A 83 18.10 1.93 10.73
CA GLN A 83 18.43 0.70 11.43
C GLN A 83 19.56 0.05 10.63
N SER A 84 20.69 -0.14 11.30
CA SER A 84 21.82 -0.77 10.66
C SER A 84 21.33 -1.94 9.82
N LYS A 85 21.49 -1.89 8.51
CA LYS A 85 21.05 -2.95 7.57
C LYS A 85 21.49 -4.33 8.05
N ALA A 86 22.63 -4.41 8.75
CA ALA A 86 23.12 -5.62 9.39
C ALA A 86 22.14 -6.23 10.42
N ASN A 87 21.43 -5.42 11.21
CA ASN A 87 20.50 -5.93 12.21
C ASN A 87 19.16 -6.37 11.57
N ILE A 88 18.73 -5.72 10.49
CA ILE A 88 17.55 -6.14 9.72
C ILE A 88 17.86 -7.44 8.97
N LEU A 89 19.06 -7.56 8.37
CA LEU A 89 19.50 -8.80 7.71
C LEU A 89 19.62 -9.99 8.69
N ALA A 90 20.07 -9.74 9.92
CA ALA A 90 20.28 -10.81 10.90
C ALA A 90 18.97 -11.31 11.54
N SER A 91 17.91 -10.51 11.55
CA SER A 91 16.63 -10.83 12.22
C SER A 91 15.47 -11.12 11.28
N ALA A 92 15.60 -10.86 9.97
CA ALA A 92 14.50 -11.01 9.03
C ALA A 92 14.42 -12.43 8.44
N PRO A 93 13.30 -13.14 8.58
CA PRO A 93 13.04 -14.39 7.87
C PRO A 93 12.82 -14.16 6.36
N ILE A 94 13.01 -12.93 5.88
CA ILE A 94 12.67 -12.48 4.53
C ILE A 94 13.87 -12.73 3.62
N LYS A 95 13.61 -13.49 2.53
CA LYS A 95 14.57 -13.76 1.46
C LYS A 95 14.06 -13.19 0.15
N PRO A 96 14.91 -12.67 -0.73
CA PRO A 96 14.52 -12.34 -2.10
C PRO A 96 13.89 -13.57 -2.80
N ASN A 97 12.90 -13.33 -3.66
CA ASN A 97 12.21 -14.37 -4.45
C ASN A 97 11.34 -15.36 -3.67
N MET A 98 10.85 -15.00 -2.48
CA MET A 98 9.84 -15.81 -1.78
C MET A 98 8.50 -15.79 -2.54
N LYS A 99 7.75 -16.91 -2.49
CA LYS A 99 6.39 -16.96 -3.04
C LYS A 99 5.43 -16.16 -2.15
N TYR A 100 4.41 -15.53 -2.74
CA TYR A 100 3.42 -14.74 -2.00
C TYR A 100 2.84 -15.46 -0.79
N LYS A 101 2.54 -16.76 -0.92
CA LYS A 101 1.99 -17.58 0.16
C LYS A 101 2.89 -17.66 1.40
N ASP A 102 4.21 -17.52 1.22
CA ASP A 102 5.20 -17.70 2.28
C ASP A 102 5.37 -16.43 3.12
N TYR A 103 5.12 -15.24 2.51
CA TYR A 103 5.28 -13.97 3.21
C TYR A 103 3.97 -13.20 3.46
N LYS A 104 2.83 -13.60 2.89
CA LYS A 104 1.57 -12.86 3.03
C LYS A 104 1.11 -12.62 4.48
N ASN A 105 1.51 -13.50 5.40
CA ASN A 105 1.14 -13.42 6.81
C ASN A 105 2.17 -12.63 7.65
N LEU A 106 3.32 -12.27 7.06
CA LEU A 106 4.36 -11.49 7.73
C LEU A 106 4.06 -9.98 7.71
N TYR A 107 3.16 -9.55 6.81
CA TYR A 107 2.85 -8.15 6.60
C TYR A 107 1.39 -7.82 6.95
N ASP A 108 1.20 -6.71 7.68
CA ASP A 108 -0.13 -6.14 7.88
C ASP A 108 -0.43 -5.12 6.76
N PRO A 109 -1.44 -5.38 5.91
CA PRO A 109 -1.81 -4.44 4.85
C PRO A 109 -2.34 -3.10 5.38
N LYS A 110 -2.72 -3.01 6.67
CA LYS A 110 -3.10 -1.75 7.32
C LYS A 110 -1.89 -0.87 7.61
N ALA A 111 -0.71 -1.45 7.72
CA ALA A 111 0.55 -0.72 7.92
C ALA A 111 1.09 -0.09 6.62
N TYR A 112 0.47 -0.39 5.47
CA TYR A 112 0.90 0.13 4.19
C TYR A 112 0.67 1.64 4.07
N ILE A 113 1.72 2.37 3.74
CA ILE A 113 1.72 3.77 3.31
C ILE A 113 2.31 3.78 1.89
N ARG A 114 1.69 4.47 0.95
CA ARG A 114 2.16 4.51 -0.44
C ARG A 114 3.55 5.14 -0.54
N ASP A 115 4.45 4.48 -1.26
CA ASP A 115 5.77 4.98 -1.64
C ASP A 115 5.77 5.21 -3.17
N PRO A 116 6.37 6.32 -3.69
CA PRO A 116 6.50 6.56 -5.13
C PRO A 116 7.22 5.44 -5.91
N TYR A 117 8.05 4.66 -5.24
CA TYR A 117 8.83 3.56 -5.82
C TYR A 117 8.15 2.19 -5.69
N ASP A 118 6.89 2.13 -5.23
CA ASP A 118 6.14 0.88 -5.15
C ASP A 118 5.80 0.38 -6.56
N PRO A 119 6.10 -0.90 -6.87
CA PRO A 119 5.84 -1.47 -8.19
C PRO A 119 4.36 -1.75 -8.44
N TYR A 120 3.57 -1.92 -7.37
CA TYR A 120 2.14 -2.18 -7.47
C TYR A 120 1.34 -0.95 -7.06
N ASN A 121 0.18 -0.76 -7.68
CA ASN A 121 -0.73 0.32 -7.32
C ASN A 121 -2.02 -0.26 -6.75
N PRO A 122 -2.22 -0.25 -5.41
CA PRO A 122 -3.41 -0.82 -4.78
C PRO A 122 -4.73 -0.21 -5.27
N VAL A 123 -4.72 1.08 -5.62
CA VAL A 123 -5.92 1.76 -6.13
C VAL A 123 -6.26 1.25 -7.53
N LEU A 124 -5.27 1.18 -8.41
CA LEU A 124 -5.45 0.70 -9.77
C LEU A 124 -5.93 -0.76 -9.80
N THR A 125 -5.31 -1.63 -9.00
CA THR A 125 -5.72 -3.05 -8.93
C THR A 125 -7.11 -3.23 -8.36
N GLY A 126 -7.52 -2.38 -7.41
CA GLY A 126 -8.89 -2.35 -6.89
C GLY A 126 -9.90 -1.93 -7.96
N ILE A 127 -9.63 -0.84 -8.70
CA ILE A 127 -10.49 -0.37 -9.80
C ILE A 127 -10.63 -1.44 -10.89
N LEU A 128 -9.52 -2.06 -11.30
CA LEU A 128 -9.54 -3.12 -12.32
C LEU A 128 -10.35 -4.34 -11.88
N SER A 129 -10.25 -4.74 -10.60
CA SER A 129 -11.09 -5.82 -10.04
C SER A 129 -12.55 -5.42 -9.87
N GLY A 130 -12.85 -4.12 -9.74
CA GLY A 130 -14.20 -3.59 -9.72
C GLY A 130 -14.86 -3.55 -11.09
N LEU A 131 -14.07 -3.39 -12.17
CA LEU A 131 -14.56 -3.47 -13.54
C LEU A 131 -14.78 -4.92 -13.99
N ILE A 132 -13.80 -5.76 -13.74
CA ILE A 132 -13.85 -7.19 -14.06
C ILE A 132 -13.20 -7.97 -12.90
N PRO A 133 -13.98 -8.73 -12.13
CA PRO A 133 -13.48 -9.51 -11.02
C PRO A 133 -12.34 -10.44 -11.41
N GLY A 134 -11.22 -10.35 -10.68
CA GLY A 134 -10.03 -11.15 -10.96
C GLY A 134 -8.92 -10.40 -11.73
N VAL A 135 -9.21 -9.31 -12.45
CA VAL A 135 -8.20 -8.61 -13.26
C VAL A 135 -7.13 -7.96 -12.37
N GLY A 136 -7.49 -7.37 -11.24
CA GLY A 136 -6.51 -6.83 -10.30
C GLY A 136 -5.56 -7.89 -9.74
N GLN A 137 -6.04 -9.14 -9.55
CA GLN A 137 -5.20 -10.27 -9.16
C GLN A 137 -4.21 -10.65 -10.27
N PHE A 138 -4.62 -10.61 -11.54
CA PHE A 138 -3.71 -10.84 -12.66
C PHE A 138 -2.60 -9.79 -12.71
N VAL A 139 -2.93 -8.51 -12.55
CA VAL A 139 -1.94 -7.43 -12.47
C VAL A 139 -0.97 -7.63 -11.30
N ASN A 140 -1.47 -8.16 -10.19
CA ASN A 140 -0.64 -8.56 -9.06
C ASN A 140 0.15 -9.86 -9.28
N GLY A 141 0.05 -10.51 -10.46
CA GLY A 141 0.70 -11.80 -10.72
C GLY A 141 0.12 -12.98 -9.94
N GLN A 142 -1.13 -12.86 -9.46
CA GLN A 142 -1.87 -13.92 -8.75
C GLN A 142 -2.84 -14.63 -9.71
N VAL A 143 -2.30 -15.30 -10.72
CA VAL A 143 -3.09 -15.91 -11.80
C VAL A 143 -4.16 -16.87 -11.27
N GLY A 144 -3.82 -17.73 -10.32
CA GLY A 144 -4.78 -18.70 -9.75
C GLY A 144 -5.98 -18.02 -9.07
N SER A 145 -5.74 -16.99 -8.24
CA SER A 145 -6.81 -16.23 -7.61
C SER A 145 -7.62 -15.44 -8.64
N GLY A 146 -6.95 -14.83 -9.63
CA GLY A 146 -7.62 -14.12 -10.71
C GLY A 146 -8.59 -15.00 -11.50
N CYS A 147 -8.15 -16.19 -11.90
CA CYS A 147 -9.02 -17.19 -12.56
C CYS A 147 -10.18 -17.61 -11.67
N ALA A 148 -9.93 -17.84 -10.37
CA ALA A 148 -10.98 -18.25 -9.44
C ALA A 148 -12.08 -17.17 -9.31
N PHE A 149 -11.72 -15.90 -9.14
CA PHE A 149 -12.69 -14.79 -9.07
C PHE A 149 -13.46 -14.64 -10.38
N LEU A 150 -12.76 -14.66 -11.53
CA LEU A 150 -13.38 -14.51 -12.84
C LEU A 150 -14.39 -15.63 -13.12
N LEU A 151 -14.01 -16.90 -12.90
CA LEU A 151 -14.89 -18.06 -13.10
C LEU A 151 -16.08 -18.04 -12.14
N SER A 152 -15.85 -17.71 -10.86
CA SER A 152 -16.92 -17.61 -9.86
C SER A 152 -17.94 -16.53 -10.25
N HIS A 153 -17.47 -15.35 -10.69
CA HIS A 153 -18.33 -14.29 -11.14
C HIS A 153 -19.13 -14.67 -12.39
N LEU A 154 -18.47 -15.24 -13.41
CA LEU A 154 -19.15 -15.65 -14.63
C LEU A 154 -20.22 -16.73 -14.37
N THR A 155 -19.92 -17.69 -13.50
CA THR A 155 -20.87 -18.76 -13.13
C THR A 155 -22.07 -18.18 -12.36
N ALA A 156 -21.80 -17.35 -11.33
CA ALA A 156 -22.85 -16.75 -10.52
C ALA A 156 -23.73 -15.80 -11.35
N SER A 157 -23.12 -14.98 -12.22
CA SER A 157 -23.84 -14.05 -13.11
C SER A 157 -24.68 -14.77 -14.16
N GLY A 158 -24.16 -15.88 -14.72
CA GLY A 158 -24.91 -16.72 -15.66
C GLY A 158 -26.13 -17.36 -15.00
N LEU A 159 -25.97 -17.92 -13.82
CA LEU A 159 -27.08 -18.48 -13.03
C LEU A 159 -28.07 -17.39 -12.63
N PHE A 160 -27.59 -16.23 -12.16
CA PHE A 160 -28.44 -15.09 -11.85
C PHE A 160 -29.28 -14.69 -13.06
N GLY A 161 -28.67 -14.52 -14.22
CA GLY A 161 -29.38 -14.18 -15.47
C GLY A 161 -30.46 -15.18 -15.84
N TYR A 162 -30.18 -16.49 -15.70
CA TYR A 162 -31.17 -17.53 -15.93
C TYR A 162 -32.36 -17.43 -14.98
N TYR A 163 -32.12 -17.45 -13.68
CA TYR A 163 -33.20 -17.39 -12.67
C TYR A 163 -33.96 -16.06 -12.72
N TYR A 164 -33.28 -14.95 -12.98
CA TYR A 164 -33.89 -13.66 -13.17
C TYR A 164 -34.82 -13.65 -14.39
N SER A 165 -34.40 -14.21 -15.52
CA SER A 165 -35.25 -14.30 -16.73
C SER A 165 -36.53 -15.11 -16.47
N MET A 166 -36.43 -16.23 -15.74
CA MET A 166 -37.58 -17.05 -15.38
C MET A 166 -38.50 -16.37 -14.36
N SER A 167 -37.97 -15.53 -13.49
CA SER A 167 -38.74 -14.73 -12.53
C SER A 167 -39.59 -13.65 -13.19
N LEU A 168 -39.39 -13.34 -14.48
CA LEU A 168 -40.23 -12.37 -15.21
C LEU A 168 -41.55 -12.97 -15.69
N TYR A 169 -41.75 -14.29 -15.55
CA TYR A 169 -42.97 -14.98 -15.96
C TYR A 169 -43.84 -15.39 -14.77
N PRO A 170 -44.81 -14.55 -14.31
CA PRO A 170 -45.57 -14.79 -13.08
C PRO A 170 -46.41 -16.06 -13.12
N ASN A 171 -46.85 -16.50 -14.32
CA ASN A 171 -47.66 -17.68 -14.49
C ASN A 171 -46.89 -19.01 -14.62
N TYR A 172 -45.57 -18.95 -14.49
CA TYR A 172 -44.74 -20.15 -14.58
C TYR A 172 -44.70 -20.90 -13.24
N ALA A 173 -44.85 -22.22 -13.29
CA ALA A 173 -44.79 -23.03 -12.09
C ALA A 173 -43.43 -22.83 -11.37
N GLY A 174 -43.48 -22.47 -10.09
CA GLY A 174 -42.26 -22.21 -9.31
C GLY A 174 -41.75 -20.76 -9.37
N HIS A 175 -42.58 -19.80 -9.84
CA HIS A 175 -42.24 -18.38 -9.90
C HIS A 175 -41.56 -17.85 -8.63
N ASP A 176 -42.14 -18.12 -7.46
CA ASP A 176 -41.59 -17.64 -6.16
C ASP A 176 -40.23 -18.19 -5.88
N THR A 177 -39.92 -19.44 -6.29
CA THR A 177 -38.60 -20.04 -6.19
C THR A 177 -37.61 -19.32 -7.10
N PHE A 178 -38.01 -19.01 -8.34
CA PHE A 178 -37.14 -18.27 -9.26
C PHE A 178 -36.82 -16.87 -8.76
N VAL A 179 -37.78 -16.15 -8.22
CA VAL A 179 -37.61 -14.83 -7.61
C VAL A 179 -36.64 -14.91 -6.42
N THR A 180 -36.84 -15.86 -5.52
CA THR A 180 -36.01 -16.02 -4.34
C THR A 180 -34.56 -16.41 -4.71
N VAL A 181 -34.37 -17.37 -5.59
CA VAL A 181 -33.05 -17.81 -6.03
C VAL A 181 -32.32 -16.71 -6.80
N ALA A 182 -33.01 -15.96 -7.67
CA ALA A 182 -32.45 -14.81 -8.36
C ALA A 182 -31.95 -13.75 -7.35
N GLY A 183 -32.75 -13.45 -6.33
CA GLY A 183 -32.34 -12.52 -5.27
C GLY A 183 -31.07 -12.94 -4.54
N LEU A 184 -30.99 -14.20 -4.13
CA LEU A 184 -29.80 -14.76 -3.48
C LEU A 184 -28.56 -14.75 -4.38
N LEU A 185 -28.71 -15.11 -5.65
CA LEU A 185 -27.62 -15.10 -6.63
C LEU A 185 -27.14 -13.65 -6.91
N GLY A 186 -28.05 -12.69 -6.98
CA GLY A 186 -27.69 -11.27 -7.11
C GLY A 186 -26.82 -10.78 -5.96
N VAL A 187 -27.16 -11.14 -4.73
CA VAL A 187 -26.31 -10.85 -3.55
C VAL A 187 -24.97 -11.57 -3.64
N ALA A 188 -24.94 -12.83 -4.09
CA ALA A 188 -23.70 -13.57 -4.24
C ALA A 188 -22.76 -12.94 -5.29
N VAL A 189 -23.27 -12.46 -6.41
CA VAL A 189 -22.48 -11.75 -7.44
C VAL A 189 -21.84 -10.51 -6.83
N LEU A 190 -22.62 -9.66 -6.14
CA LEU A 190 -22.08 -8.48 -5.47
C LEU A 190 -21.03 -8.81 -4.41
N ALA A 191 -21.23 -9.88 -3.66
CA ALA A 191 -20.25 -10.32 -2.65
C ALA A 191 -18.92 -10.77 -3.29
N ILE A 192 -18.98 -11.50 -4.42
CA ILE A 192 -17.79 -11.89 -5.18
C ILE A 192 -17.03 -10.67 -5.68
N ASP A 193 -17.73 -9.66 -6.21
CA ASP A 193 -17.15 -8.44 -6.74
C ASP A 193 -16.43 -7.64 -5.64
N ILE A 194 -17.11 -7.40 -4.51
CA ILE A 194 -16.53 -6.72 -3.37
C ILE A 194 -15.31 -7.48 -2.83
N TRP A 195 -15.42 -8.80 -2.72
CA TRP A 195 -14.30 -9.62 -2.24
C TRP A 195 -13.11 -9.56 -3.19
N SER A 196 -13.35 -9.62 -4.50
CA SER A 196 -12.29 -9.49 -5.52
C SER A 196 -11.55 -8.16 -5.39
N ILE A 197 -12.28 -7.03 -5.21
CA ILE A 197 -11.68 -5.71 -5.00
C ILE A 197 -10.80 -5.69 -3.73
N CYS A 198 -11.36 -6.15 -2.61
CA CYS A 198 -10.66 -6.15 -1.33
C CYS A 198 -9.39 -7.01 -1.37
N ASP A 199 -9.45 -8.19 -1.99
CA ASP A 199 -8.32 -9.09 -2.12
C ASP A 199 -7.23 -8.49 -3.03
N ALA A 200 -7.59 -7.92 -4.19
CA ALA A 200 -6.64 -7.28 -5.10
C ALA A 200 -5.86 -6.14 -4.42
N VAL A 201 -6.57 -5.26 -3.69
CA VAL A 201 -5.96 -4.17 -2.92
C VAL A 201 -5.04 -4.71 -1.81
N ARG A 202 -5.49 -5.74 -1.08
CA ARG A 202 -4.70 -6.36 -0.02
C ARG A 202 -3.42 -6.99 -0.56
N VAL A 203 -3.50 -7.72 -1.66
CA VAL A 203 -2.35 -8.37 -2.29
C VAL A 203 -1.33 -7.35 -2.75
N SER A 204 -1.76 -6.26 -3.42
CA SER A 204 -0.87 -5.17 -3.84
C SER A 204 -0.10 -4.59 -2.66
N LYS A 205 -0.80 -4.23 -1.58
CA LYS A 205 -0.18 -3.63 -0.37
C LYS A 205 0.87 -4.55 0.25
N ILE A 206 0.55 -5.84 0.40
CA ILE A 206 1.48 -6.82 0.97
C ILE A 206 2.71 -7.01 0.07
N LYS A 207 2.52 -7.05 -1.24
CA LYS A 207 3.62 -7.19 -2.19
C LYS A 207 4.54 -5.97 -2.20
N ASP A 208 3.98 -4.77 -2.10
CA ASP A 208 4.77 -3.54 -2.00
C ASP A 208 5.62 -3.53 -0.72
N LEU A 209 5.04 -3.90 0.43
CA LEU A 209 5.78 -4.01 1.69
C LEU A 209 6.94 -5.02 1.57
N TYR A 210 6.68 -6.20 1.02
CA TYR A 210 7.71 -7.19 0.76
C TYR A 210 8.80 -6.68 -0.20
N TYR A 211 8.40 -6.00 -1.28
CA TYR A 211 9.33 -5.44 -2.26
C TYR A 211 10.25 -4.38 -1.64
N ARG A 212 9.72 -3.53 -0.74
CA ARG A 212 10.54 -2.55 0.00
C ARG A 212 11.61 -3.22 0.85
N ASP A 213 11.23 -4.27 1.58
CA ASP A 213 12.18 -5.00 2.40
C ASP A 213 13.25 -5.69 1.54
N CYS A 214 12.87 -6.33 0.44
CA CYS A 214 13.82 -6.89 -0.52
C CYS A 214 14.76 -5.81 -1.09
N ARG A 215 14.23 -4.64 -1.44
CA ARG A 215 15.04 -3.52 -1.94
C ARG A 215 16.01 -3.00 -0.88
N ALA A 216 15.56 -2.90 0.37
CA ALA A 216 16.41 -2.52 1.49
C ALA A 216 17.56 -3.52 1.72
N LEU A 217 17.30 -4.82 1.54
CA LEU A 217 18.31 -5.88 1.64
C LEU A 217 19.32 -5.86 0.49
N THR A 218 18.92 -5.42 -0.70
CA THR A 218 19.77 -5.46 -1.91
C THR A 218 20.43 -4.12 -2.24
N SER A 219 20.05 -3.02 -1.58
CA SER A 219 20.62 -1.70 -1.86
C SER A 219 22.07 -1.61 -1.36
N VAL A 220 22.97 -1.39 -2.29
CA VAL A 220 24.39 -1.09 -2.03
C VAL A 220 24.53 0.41 -1.81
N GLU A 221 25.07 0.83 -0.67
CA GLU A 221 25.38 2.24 -0.41
C GLU A 221 26.78 2.56 -0.88
N MET A 222 26.86 3.42 -1.90
CA MET A 222 28.12 4.06 -2.31
C MET A 222 28.20 5.45 -1.69
N ASN A 223 29.17 5.68 -0.83
CA ASN A 223 29.40 6.96 -0.18
C ASN A 223 30.72 7.56 -0.71
N LEU A 224 30.62 8.69 -1.40
CA LEU A 224 31.76 9.43 -1.90
C LEU A 224 32.05 10.58 -0.94
N SER A 225 33.16 10.55 -0.25
CA SER A 225 33.57 11.60 0.68
C SER A 225 34.92 12.19 0.30
N PRO A 226 35.13 13.50 0.45
CA PRO A 226 36.44 14.09 0.29
C PRO A 226 37.38 13.51 1.35
N TYR A 227 38.57 13.17 0.91
CA TYR A 227 39.62 12.61 1.77
C TYR A 227 40.83 13.55 1.72
N LEU A 228 41.23 13.99 2.88
CA LEU A 228 42.45 14.76 3.09
C LEU A 228 43.38 13.93 3.98
N ALA A 229 44.59 13.60 3.49
CA ALA A 229 45.61 12.96 4.28
C ALA A 229 46.91 13.71 4.16
N SER A 230 47.66 13.79 5.24
CA SER A 230 49.04 14.23 5.24
C SER A 230 49.93 13.01 5.17
N ALA A 231 50.77 12.92 4.14
CA ALA A 231 51.79 11.88 4.00
C ALA A 231 53.18 12.50 4.26
N GLN A 232 53.92 11.90 5.16
CA GLN A 232 55.28 12.32 5.42
C GLN A 232 56.24 11.62 4.41
N LEU A 233 56.72 12.39 3.44
CA LEU A 233 57.58 11.89 2.35
C LEU A 233 59.04 11.83 2.74
N SER A 234 59.48 12.63 3.75
CA SER A 234 60.79 12.60 4.35
C SER A 234 60.73 13.23 5.75
N PRO A 235 61.78 13.11 6.60
CA PRO A 235 61.77 13.69 7.93
C PRO A 235 61.38 15.18 8.02
N ASN A 236 61.57 15.93 6.93
CA ASN A 236 61.31 17.37 6.87
C ASN A 236 60.30 17.77 5.78
N CYS A 237 59.57 16.83 5.17
CA CYS A 237 58.64 17.13 4.10
C CYS A 237 57.32 16.41 4.35
N ILE A 238 56.26 17.20 4.58
CA ILE A 238 54.85 16.75 4.70
C ILE A 238 54.11 17.19 3.44
N ALA A 239 53.57 16.24 2.70
CA ALA A 239 52.70 16.54 1.58
C ALA A 239 51.21 16.30 1.97
N ASN A 240 50.35 17.25 1.70
CA ASN A 240 48.93 17.09 1.85
C ASN A 240 48.37 16.51 0.55
N VAL A 241 47.78 15.33 0.64
CA VAL A 241 47.12 14.67 -0.48
C VAL A 241 45.60 14.83 -0.31
N ALA A 242 44.97 15.42 -1.31
CA ALA A 242 43.53 15.51 -1.40
C ALA A 242 43.02 14.48 -2.42
N GLY A 243 42.01 13.73 -2.07
CA GLY A 243 41.38 12.72 -2.92
C GLY A 243 39.93 12.50 -2.59
N LEU A 244 39.32 11.57 -3.29
CA LEU A 244 37.95 11.11 -3.02
C LEU A 244 37.99 9.68 -2.50
N LYS A 245 37.42 9.44 -1.33
CA LYS A 245 37.26 8.12 -0.75
C LYS A 245 35.91 7.56 -1.16
N LEU A 246 35.91 6.45 -1.89
CA LEU A 246 34.71 5.66 -2.16
C LEU A 246 34.58 4.55 -1.11
N SER A 247 33.54 4.59 -0.31
CA SER A 247 33.18 3.49 0.60
C SER A 247 31.91 2.82 0.10
N VAL A 248 31.98 1.50 -0.03
CA VAL A 248 30.86 0.66 -0.47
C VAL A 248 30.47 -0.22 0.71
N ASN A 249 29.21 -0.05 1.19
CA ASN A 249 28.64 -0.89 2.24
C ASN A 249 27.67 -1.87 1.58
N PHE A 250 27.87 -3.14 1.81
CA PHE A 250 27.05 -4.24 1.29
C PHE A 250 26.02 -4.65 2.30
#